data_580b196c740175bd9613586285aee760
#
_entry.id   580b196c740175bd9613586285aee760
#
_cell.length_a   1.000
_cell.length_b   1.000
_cell.length_c   1.000
_cell.angle_alpha   90.00
_cell.angle_beta   90.00
_cell.angle_gamma   90.00
#
_symmetry.space_group_name_H-M   'P 1'
#
loop_
_entity.id
_entity.type
_entity.pdbx_description
1 polymer ?
#
loop_
_entity_poly.entity_id
_entity_poly.type
_entity_poly.pdbx_seq_one_letter_code
_entity_poly.pdbx_strand_id
1 'polypeptide(L)'
;MYDDYYGVNLDTYSLNLKRLFVLTTNATASASEVLINSLRGRGISVILIGEKTNGKNVGMEVKSFNSEGYIYELAPITFQGYNERIETIPFDGLPVDYEISDWNNGYVDFGDLNEPMFKKAYELITGASRSVVVPSVLHKNMNGQIKPLPAAYKHPEGMIVRINN
;
A
#
# COMPACT_ATOMS: atom_id res chain seq x y z
N MET A 1 16.82 20.32 -6.84
CA MET A 1 16.58 20.53 -5.38
C MET A 1 16.65 19.24 -4.56
N TYR A 2 16.20 18.06 -5.07
CA TYR A 2 16.36 16.77 -4.37
C TYR A 2 17.72 16.11 -4.60
N ASP A 3 18.35 16.33 -5.75
CA ASP A 3 19.66 15.77 -6.08
C ASP A 3 20.77 16.27 -5.14
N ASP A 4 20.67 17.51 -4.66
CA ASP A 4 21.64 18.09 -3.73
C ASP A 4 21.54 17.51 -2.32
N TYR A 5 20.35 17.03 -1.91
CA TYR A 5 20.14 16.52 -0.54
C TYR A 5 20.74 15.13 -0.33
N TYR A 6 20.75 14.27 -1.37
CA TYR A 6 21.26 12.90 -1.28
C TYR A 6 22.53 12.67 -2.11
N GLY A 7 23.01 13.66 -2.85
CA GLY A 7 24.16 13.53 -3.75
C GLY A 7 23.95 12.50 -4.87
N VAL A 8 22.70 12.21 -5.20
CA VAL A 8 22.31 11.17 -6.18
C VAL A 8 21.52 11.82 -7.30
N ASN A 9 21.96 11.62 -8.55
CA ASN A 9 21.17 12.00 -9.71
C ASN A 9 20.00 11.03 -9.88
N LEU A 10 18.81 11.45 -9.45
CA LEU A 10 17.59 10.63 -9.49
C LEU A 10 17.12 10.35 -10.92
N ASP A 11 17.46 11.17 -11.89
CA ASP A 11 17.09 10.96 -13.28
C ASP A 11 17.72 9.70 -13.87
N THR A 12 18.90 9.32 -13.36
CA THR A 12 19.59 8.08 -13.75
C THR A 12 18.81 6.83 -13.37
N TYR A 13 17.98 6.91 -12.33
CA TYR A 13 17.18 5.79 -11.82
C TYR A 13 15.70 5.88 -12.22
N SER A 14 15.33 6.89 -13.00
CA SER A 14 13.95 7.07 -13.42
C SER A 14 13.54 6.01 -14.43
N LEU A 15 12.43 5.31 -14.15
CA LEU A 15 11.83 4.35 -15.09
C LEU A 15 11.04 5.05 -16.21
N ASN A 16 10.83 6.36 -16.14
CA ASN A 16 10.08 7.17 -17.12
C ASN A 16 8.70 6.60 -17.46
N LEU A 17 8.02 6.03 -16.48
CA LEU A 17 6.72 5.40 -16.67
C LEU A 17 5.66 6.43 -17.04
N LYS A 18 4.84 6.10 -18.02
CA LYS A 18 3.66 6.88 -18.40
C LYS A 18 2.40 6.43 -17.69
N ARG A 19 2.36 5.17 -17.29
CA ARG A 19 1.26 4.55 -16.55
C ARG A 19 1.78 3.55 -15.53
N LEU A 20 1.02 3.35 -14.47
CA LEU A 20 1.28 2.38 -13.41
C LEU A 20 -0.04 1.73 -13.00
N PHE A 21 -0.04 0.42 -12.81
CA PHE A 21 -1.16 -0.31 -12.21
C PHE A 21 -0.82 -0.61 -10.76
N VAL A 22 -1.72 -0.30 -9.86
CA VAL A 22 -1.53 -0.52 -8.42
C VAL A 22 -2.69 -1.36 -7.90
N LEU A 23 -2.36 -2.47 -7.26
CA LEU A 23 -3.34 -3.33 -6.60
C LEU A 23 -3.54 -2.82 -5.18
N THR A 24 -4.79 -2.53 -4.81
CA THR A 24 -5.13 -1.90 -3.53
C THR A 24 -6.21 -2.69 -2.80
N THR A 25 -6.13 -2.62 -1.47
CA THR A 25 -7.20 -3.10 -0.59
C THR A 25 -7.65 -1.97 0.34
N ASN A 26 -8.70 -2.20 1.11
CA ASN A 26 -9.14 -1.26 2.14
C ASN A 26 -8.11 -1.03 3.27
N ALA A 27 -7.10 -1.89 3.36
CA ALA A 27 -5.95 -1.74 4.26
C ALA A 27 -4.81 -0.90 3.65
N THR A 28 -4.86 -0.59 2.35
CA THR A 28 -3.88 0.30 1.71
C THR A 28 -4.03 1.70 2.28
N ALA A 29 -2.99 2.20 2.96
CA ALA A 29 -3.07 3.43 3.74
C ALA A 29 -1.77 4.25 3.71
N SER A 30 -1.85 5.51 4.12
CA SER A 30 -0.72 6.38 4.50
C SER A 30 0.33 6.49 3.38
N ALA A 31 1.58 6.05 3.59
CA ALA A 31 2.67 6.17 2.63
C ALA A 31 2.35 5.57 1.25
N SER A 32 1.59 4.47 1.22
CA SER A 32 1.15 3.85 -0.04
C SER A 32 0.20 4.78 -0.81
N GLU A 33 -0.72 5.44 -0.11
CA GLU A 33 -1.63 6.41 -0.71
C GLU A 33 -0.91 7.69 -1.13
N VAL A 34 0.08 8.13 -0.33
CA VAL A 34 0.93 9.28 -0.69
C VAL A 34 1.70 9.00 -1.98
N LEU A 35 2.25 7.80 -2.15
CA LEU A 35 2.92 7.41 -3.39
C LEU A 35 1.98 7.52 -4.59
N ILE A 36 0.77 6.97 -4.50
CA ILE A 36 -0.24 7.01 -5.55
C ILE A 36 -0.58 8.47 -5.89
N ASN A 37 -0.91 9.26 -4.86
CA ASN A 37 -1.30 10.67 -5.03
C ASN A 37 -0.16 11.50 -5.63
N SER A 38 1.07 11.29 -5.19
CA SER A 38 2.24 12.00 -5.71
C SER A 38 2.50 11.70 -7.19
N LEU A 39 2.40 10.43 -7.59
CA LEU A 39 2.57 10.03 -8.99
C LEU A 39 1.46 10.62 -9.89
N ARG A 40 0.21 10.65 -9.42
CA ARG A 40 -0.90 11.31 -10.11
C ARG A 40 -0.66 12.81 -10.25
N GLY A 41 -0.17 13.45 -9.20
CA GLY A 41 0.22 14.87 -9.22
C GLY A 41 1.24 15.20 -10.32
N ARG A 42 2.19 14.32 -10.55
CA ARG A 42 3.20 14.42 -11.62
C ARG A 42 2.71 14.00 -13.00
N GLY A 43 1.44 13.69 -13.16
CA GLY A 43 0.83 13.38 -14.45
C GLY A 43 1.03 11.94 -14.92
N ILE A 44 1.47 11.03 -14.03
CA ILE A 44 1.52 9.60 -14.32
C ILE A 44 0.09 9.05 -14.24
N SER A 45 -0.33 8.29 -15.24
CA SER A 45 -1.62 7.59 -15.22
C SER A 45 -1.53 6.41 -14.24
N VAL A 46 -2.02 6.60 -13.00
CA VAL A 46 -2.05 5.53 -11.99
C VAL A 46 -3.45 4.94 -11.94
N ILE A 47 -3.54 3.67 -12.36
CA ILE A 47 -4.78 2.88 -12.43
C ILE A 47 -4.85 2.00 -11.17
N LEU A 48 -5.91 2.15 -10.39
CA LEU A 48 -6.12 1.38 -9.17
C LEU A 48 -7.07 0.21 -9.45
N ILE A 49 -6.67 -0.97 -9.01
CA ILE A 49 -7.44 -2.22 -9.13
C ILE A 49 -7.56 -2.84 -7.75
N GLY A 50 -8.75 -3.20 -7.34
CA GLY A 50 -9.00 -3.83 -6.05
C GLY A 50 -10.09 -3.12 -5.26
N GLU A 51 -9.80 -2.73 -4.03
CA GLU A 51 -10.72 -2.04 -3.14
C GLU A 51 -10.28 -0.60 -2.90
N LYS A 52 -11.24 0.28 -2.60
CA LYS A 52 -10.98 1.66 -2.20
C LYS A 52 -10.04 1.69 -0.99
N THR A 53 -9.06 2.58 -1.00
CA THR A 53 -8.04 2.68 0.05
C THR A 53 -8.58 3.26 1.35
N ASN A 54 -7.76 3.35 2.37
CA ASN A 54 -8.16 3.73 3.73
C ASN A 54 -8.48 5.22 3.89
N GLY A 55 -7.70 6.11 3.26
CA GLY A 55 -7.87 7.56 3.40
C GLY A 55 -7.01 8.21 4.50
N LYS A 56 -5.91 7.58 4.91
CA LYS A 56 -4.98 8.17 5.88
C LYS A 56 -4.08 9.21 5.22
N ASN A 57 -4.54 10.46 5.18
CA ASN A 57 -3.85 11.59 4.53
C ASN A 57 -2.94 12.41 5.45
N VAL A 58 -2.70 11.95 6.68
CA VAL A 58 -1.91 12.61 7.71
C VAL A 58 -0.68 11.80 8.07
N GLY A 59 0.38 12.49 8.47
CA GLY A 59 1.61 11.89 8.97
C GLY A 59 1.84 12.21 10.44
N MET A 60 2.72 11.43 11.04
CA MET A 60 3.04 11.49 12.47
C MET A 60 4.54 11.48 12.67
N GLU A 61 5.01 12.20 13.68
CA GLU A 61 6.37 12.07 14.18
C GLU A 61 6.36 11.29 15.50
N VAL A 62 7.13 10.21 15.56
CA VAL A 62 7.26 9.44 16.79
C VAL A 62 8.24 10.15 17.73
N LYS A 63 7.78 10.44 18.96
CA LYS A 63 8.59 10.98 20.06
C LYS A 63 8.67 9.92 21.15
N SER A 64 9.89 9.53 21.52
CA SER A 64 10.14 8.57 22.59
C SER A 64 10.68 9.30 23.82
N PHE A 65 10.22 8.93 24.99
CA PHE A 65 10.75 9.43 26.26
C PHE A 65 10.75 8.32 27.33
N ASN A 66 11.69 8.42 28.26
CA ASN A 66 11.83 7.47 29.36
C ASN A 66 11.20 8.04 30.63
N SER A 67 10.39 7.27 31.33
CA SER A 67 9.88 7.61 32.66
C SER A 67 9.73 6.35 33.49
N GLU A 68 10.22 6.37 34.72
CA GLU A 68 10.10 5.28 35.70
C GLU A 68 10.53 3.88 35.18
N GLY A 69 11.54 3.83 34.29
CA GLY A 69 12.04 2.58 33.70
C GLY A 69 11.26 2.09 32.49
N TYR A 70 10.25 2.82 32.01
CA TYR A 70 9.48 2.52 30.81
C TYR A 70 9.81 3.49 29.68
N ILE A 71 9.79 2.97 28.45
CA ILE A 71 9.88 3.78 27.23
C ILE A 71 8.46 4.05 26.74
N TYR A 72 8.10 5.31 26.65
CA TYR A 72 6.84 5.78 26.07
C TYR A 72 7.09 6.30 24.67
N GLU A 73 6.22 5.93 23.73
CA GLU A 73 6.24 6.47 22.37
C GLU A 73 4.91 7.16 22.08
N LEU A 74 5.00 8.43 21.70
CA LEU A 74 3.87 9.22 21.24
C LEU A 74 4.01 9.45 19.75
N ALA A 75 2.93 9.27 18.99
CA ALA A 75 2.88 9.52 17.56
C ALA A 75 1.80 10.55 17.22
N PRO A 76 2.00 11.83 17.61
CA PRO A 76 1.04 12.87 17.27
C PRO A 76 1.01 13.12 15.78
N ILE A 77 -0.17 13.46 15.26
CA ILE A 77 -0.33 13.94 13.89
C ILE A 77 0.38 15.30 13.81
N THR A 78 1.36 15.42 12.90
CA THR A 78 2.20 16.62 12.78
C THR A 78 2.13 17.25 11.39
N PHE A 79 1.70 16.52 10.37
CA PHE A 79 1.61 17.06 9.01
C PHE A 79 0.51 16.36 8.19
N GLN A 80 0.12 17.03 7.11
CA GLN A 80 -0.74 16.51 6.06
C GLN A 80 0.02 16.54 4.73
N GLY A 81 -0.09 15.46 3.93
CA GLY A 81 0.56 15.35 2.64
C GLY A 81 -0.27 15.96 1.50
N TYR A 82 0.41 16.64 0.59
CA TYR A 82 -0.14 17.16 -0.64
C TYR A 82 0.73 16.74 -1.82
N ASN A 83 0.13 16.52 -2.98
CA ASN A 83 0.88 16.31 -4.21
C ASN A 83 1.32 17.66 -4.85
N GLU A 84 1.98 17.60 -5.99
CA GLU A 84 2.48 18.79 -6.71
C GLU A 84 1.36 19.75 -7.14
N ARG A 85 0.11 19.27 -7.24
CA ARG A 85 -1.08 20.09 -7.58
C ARG A 85 -1.83 20.59 -6.36
N ILE A 86 -1.26 20.41 -5.16
CA ILE A 86 -1.87 20.79 -3.88
C ILE A 86 -3.16 19.99 -3.61
N GLU A 87 -3.24 18.74 -4.11
CA GLU A 87 -4.33 17.82 -3.83
C GLU A 87 -3.92 16.86 -2.71
N THR A 88 -4.81 16.62 -1.78
CA THR A 88 -4.61 15.64 -0.71
C THR A 88 -5.40 14.35 -0.98
N ILE A 89 -5.07 13.29 -0.24
CA ILE A 89 -5.84 12.05 -0.26
C ILE A 89 -7.18 12.30 0.43
N PRO A 90 -8.32 11.89 -0.15
CA PRO A 90 -9.62 11.97 0.51
C PRO A 90 -9.65 11.16 1.81
N PHE A 91 -10.33 11.65 2.84
CA PHE A 91 -10.46 10.95 4.13
C PHE A 91 -11.18 9.59 4.04
N ASP A 92 -11.97 9.40 3.02
CA ASP A 92 -12.67 8.15 2.75
C ASP A 92 -11.92 7.24 1.78
N GLY A 93 -10.68 7.61 1.41
CA GLY A 93 -9.78 6.83 0.56
C GLY A 93 -9.84 7.17 -0.93
N LEU A 94 -8.84 6.67 -1.64
CA LEU A 94 -8.74 6.80 -3.09
C LEU A 94 -9.68 5.78 -3.74
N PRO A 95 -10.59 6.22 -4.61
CA PRO A 95 -11.45 5.30 -5.35
C PRO A 95 -10.63 4.48 -6.35
N VAL A 96 -11.06 3.26 -6.62
CA VAL A 96 -10.45 2.37 -7.60
C VAL A 96 -11.07 2.56 -8.99
N ASP A 97 -10.29 2.31 -10.02
CA ASP A 97 -10.76 2.29 -11.41
C ASP A 97 -11.46 0.97 -11.75
N TYR A 98 -11.04 -0.12 -11.10
CA TYR A 98 -11.63 -1.45 -11.23
C TYR A 98 -11.83 -2.07 -9.85
N GLU A 99 -13.09 -2.23 -9.46
CA GLU A 99 -13.43 -2.83 -8.17
C GLU A 99 -13.36 -4.35 -8.21
N ILE A 100 -12.47 -4.93 -7.41
CA ILE A 100 -12.26 -6.36 -7.28
C ILE A 100 -11.94 -6.65 -5.82
N SER A 101 -12.75 -7.49 -5.16
CA SER A 101 -12.49 -7.88 -3.79
C SER A 101 -11.44 -8.98 -3.71
N ASP A 102 -10.45 -8.77 -2.84
CA ASP A 102 -9.40 -9.76 -2.54
C ASP A 102 -9.95 -10.99 -1.81
N TRP A 103 -11.05 -10.84 -1.07
CA TRP A 103 -11.60 -11.86 -0.18
C TRP A 103 -12.53 -12.87 -0.85
N ASN A 104 -13.11 -12.54 -2.00
CA ASN A 104 -14.21 -13.31 -2.58
C ASN A 104 -13.79 -14.54 -3.40
N ASN A 105 -12.50 -14.70 -3.69
CA ASN A 105 -12.01 -15.70 -4.65
C ASN A 105 -11.09 -16.76 -4.05
N GLY A 106 -11.00 -16.84 -2.73
CA GLY A 106 -10.05 -17.70 -2.04
C GLY A 106 -8.61 -17.15 -2.11
N TYR A 107 -7.72 -17.79 -1.37
CA TYR A 107 -6.33 -17.36 -1.32
C TYR A 107 -5.57 -17.84 -2.56
N VAL A 108 -4.97 -16.90 -3.29
CA VAL A 108 -4.09 -17.15 -4.44
C VAL A 108 -2.78 -16.40 -4.19
N ASP A 109 -1.65 -17.04 -4.51
CA ASP A 109 -0.33 -16.45 -4.26
C ASP A 109 -0.08 -15.21 -5.12
N PHE A 110 0.74 -14.30 -4.61
CA PHE A 110 1.17 -13.12 -5.35
C PHE A 110 1.91 -13.51 -6.63
N GLY A 111 1.53 -12.88 -7.74
CA GLY A 111 2.13 -13.14 -9.06
C GLY A 111 1.51 -14.31 -9.82
N ASP A 112 0.56 -15.02 -9.24
CA ASP A 112 -0.24 -16.01 -9.97
C ASP A 112 -1.27 -15.28 -10.85
N LEU A 113 -1.35 -15.65 -12.13
CA LEU A 113 -2.32 -15.07 -13.08
C LEU A 113 -3.79 -15.45 -12.77
N ASN A 114 -4.02 -16.34 -11.79
CA ASN A 114 -5.36 -16.61 -11.29
C ASN A 114 -5.76 -15.70 -10.13
N GLU A 115 -4.80 -14.91 -9.57
CA GLU A 115 -5.13 -13.88 -8.59
C GLU A 115 -5.95 -12.77 -9.30
N PRO A 116 -7.14 -12.45 -8.83
CA PRO A 116 -8.11 -11.65 -9.62
C PRO A 116 -7.64 -10.23 -9.95
N MET A 117 -7.00 -9.53 -9.02
CA MET A 117 -6.52 -8.17 -9.24
C MET A 117 -5.32 -8.16 -10.20
N PHE A 118 -4.37 -9.09 -9.99
CA PHE A 118 -3.22 -9.23 -10.87
C PHE A 118 -3.62 -9.65 -12.28
N LYS A 119 -4.56 -10.59 -12.40
CA LYS A 119 -5.15 -10.98 -13.68
C LYS A 119 -5.74 -9.79 -14.42
N LYS A 120 -6.50 -8.96 -13.72
CA LYS A 120 -7.08 -7.75 -14.32
C LYS A 120 -6.01 -6.78 -14.79
N ALA A 121 -4.97 -6.53 -13.99
CA ALA A 121 -3.84 -5.72 -14.40
C ALA A 121 -3.15 -6.27 -15.65
N TYR A 122 -2.90 -7.58 -15.67
CA TYR A 122 -2.28 -8.27 -16.81
C TYR A 122 -3.11 -8.13 -18.09
N GLU A 123 -4.43 -8.33 -18.01
CA GLU A 123 -5.36 -8.14 -19.13
C GLU A 123 -5.30 -6.71 -19.69
N LEU A 124 -5.29 -5.71 -18.81
CA LEU A 124 -5.23 -4.29 -19.19
C LEU A 124 -3.87 -3.90 -19.82
N ILE A 125 -2.79 -4.54 -19.38
CA ILE A 125 -1.44 -4.28 -19.88
C ILE A 125 -1.26 -4.90 -21.27
N THR A 126 -1.70 -6.14 -21.43
CA THR A 126 -1.45 -6.95 -22.64
C THR A 126 -2.52 -6.81 -23.71
N GLY A 127 -3.70 -6.26 -23.38
CA GLY A 127 -4.88 -6.27 -24.25
C GLY A 127 -5.48 -7.68 -24.43
N ALA A 128 -5.02 -8.66 -23.66
CA ALA A 128 -5.45 -10.04 -23.79
C ALA A 128 -6.82 -10.24 -23.12
N SER A 129 -7.87 -10.18 -23.91
CA SER A 129 -9.23 -10.56 -23.50
C SER A 129 -9.42 -12.10 -23.45
N ARG A 130 -8.33 -12.88 -23.43
CA ARG A 130 -8.38 -14.35 -23.46
C ARG A 130 -8.16 -14.89 -22.04
N SER A 131 -9.02 -15.84 -21.65
CA SER A 131 -8.74 -16.79 -20.58
C SER A 131 -7.43 -17.51 -20.87
N VAL A 132 -6.33 -16.97 -20.37
CA VAL A 132 -5.08 -17.71 -20.32
C VAL A 132 -5.32 -18.80 -19.28
N VAL A 133 -5.57 -20.02 -19.71
CA VAL A 133 -5.49 -21.19 -18.86
C VAL A 133 -4.02 -21.36 -18.55
N VAL A 134 -3.56 -20.72 -17.50
CA VAL A 134 -2.23 -21.01 -16.95
C VAL A 134 -2.37 -22.34 -16.23
N PRO A 135 -1.50 -23.33 -16.52
CA PRO A 135 -1.48 -24.55 -15.74
C PRO A 135 -1.33 -24.15 -14.28
N SER A 136 -2.30 -24.53 -13.44
CA SER A 136 -2.20 -24.34 -12.01
C SER A 136 -0.89 -24.98 -11.55
N VAL A 137 0.06 -24.16 -11.15
CA VAL A 137 1.20 -24.65 -10.40
C VAL A 137 0.58 -25.27 -9.17
N LEU A 138 0.71 -26.61 -9.05
CA LEU A 138 0.19 -27.39 -7.94
C LEU A 138 0.69 -26.71 -6.64
N HIS A 139 -0.17 -25.93 -6.01
CA HIS A 139 0.07 -25.47 -4.65
C HIS A 139 0.22 -26.72 -3.79
N LYS A 140 1.44 -27.01 -3.37
CA LYS A 140 1.68 -27.90 -2.27
C LYS A 140 0.83 -27.34 -1.12
N ASN A 141 -0.23 -28.09 -0.76
CA ASN A 141 -1.06 -27.76 0.39
C ASN A 141 -0.15 -27.44 1.57
N MET A 142 0.06 -26.16 1.81
CA MET A 142 0.60 -25.71 3.08
C MET A 142 -0.54 -25.82 4.07
N ASN A 143 -0.74 -27.03 4.62
CA ASN A 143 -1.54 -27.26 5.81
C ASN A 143 -0.89 -26.60 7.05
N GLY A 144 -0.36 -25.40 6.85
CA GLY A 144 0.01 -24.51 7.93
C GLY A 144 -1.25 -23.80 8.37
N GLN A 145 -1.79 -24.23 9.51
CA GLN A 145 -2.78 -23.41 10.22
C GLN A 145 -2.21 -22.01 10.33
N ILE A 146 -2.84 -21.04 9.65
CA ILE A 146 -2.60 -19.63 9.90
C ILE A 146 -2.99 -19.44 11.36
N LYS A 147 -2.02 -19.44 12.26
CA LYS A 147 -2.26 -19.05 13.64
C LYS A 147 -2.64 -17.58 13.60
N PRO A 148 -3.85 -17.21 14.05
CA PRO A 148 -4.15 -15.81 14.20
C PRO A 148 -3.07 -15.18 15.07
N LEU A 149 -2.55 -14.02 14.65
CA LEU A 149 -1.64 -13.22 15.47
C LEU A 149 -2.25 -13.08 16.87
N PRO A 150 -1.46 -13.27 17.94
CA PRO A 150 -1.97 -13.16 19.30
C PRO A 150 -2.71 -11.84 19.47
N ALA A 151 -3.83 -11.87 20.17
CA ALA A 151 -4.69 -10.70 20.41
C ALA A 151 -3.98 -9.50 21.11
N ALA A 152 -2.72 -9.66 21.49
CA ALA A 152 -1.84 -8.64 22.07
C ALA A 152 -1.56 -7.44 21.15
N TYR A 153 -1.91 -7.50 19.85
CA TYR A 153 -1.73 -6.39 18.91
C TYR A 153 -2.99 -5.54 18.70
N LYS A 154 -4.00 -5.66 19.54
CA LYS A 154 -5.04 -4.64 19.63
C LYS A 154 -4.50 -3.48 20.47
N HIS A 155 -3.68 -2.64 19.86
CA HIS A 155 -3.29 -1.40 20.50
C HIS A 155 -4.50 -0.46 20.59
N PRO A 156 -4.76 0.13 21.75
CA PRO A 156 -5.62 1.29 21.83
C PRO A 156 -5.01 2.37 20.93
N GLU A 157 -5.84 3.02 20.17
CA GLU A 157 -5.46 4.02 19.18
C GLU A 157 -4.41 5.00 19.75
N GLY A 158 -3.20 5.00 19.16
CA GLY A 158 -2.21 6.05 19.31
C GLY A 158 -1.08 5.85 20.32
N MET A 159 -1.04 4.77 21.11
CA MET A 159 0.06 4.53 22.04
C MET A 159 0.72 3.18 21.81
N ILE A 160 2.03 3.18 21.51
CA ILE A 160 2.86 1.98 21.46
C ILE A 160 3.70 1.93 22.72
N VAL A 161 3.50 0.92 23.55
CA VAL A 161 4.34 0.65 24.72
C VAL A 161 5.26 -0.52 24.39
N ARG A 162 6.58 -0.29 24.37
CA ARG A 162 7.59 -1.34 24.31
C ARG A 162 8.11 -1.63 25.70
N ILE A 163 7.99 -2.86 26.15
CA ILE A 163 8.57 -3.34 27.40
C ILE A 163 9.91 -3.95 27.03
N ASN A 164 11.02 -3.35 27.51
CA ASN A 164 12.33 -3.97 27.43
C ASN A 164 12.44 -5.01 28.57
N ASN A 165 12.64 -6.27 28.22
CA ASN A 165 13.08 -7.29 29.17
C ASN A 165 14.58 -7.17 29.42
#